data_2f505f8ec701b93b220197b1139b0b36
#
_entry.id   2f505f8ec701b93b220197b1139b0b36
#
_cell.length_a   1.000
_cell.length_b   1.000
_cell.length_c   1.000
_cell.angle_alpha   90.00
_cell.angle_beta   90.00
_cell.angle_gamma   90.00
#
_symmetry.space_group_name_H-M   'P 1'
#
loop_
_entity.id
_entity.type
_entity.pdbx_description
1 polymer ?
#
loop_
_entity_poly.entity_id
_entity_poly.type
_entity_poly.pdbx_seq_one_letter_code
_entity_poly.pdbx_strand_id
1 'polypeptide(L)'
;QVLGEEVELLLELHFLHADPLQRHAQQVAEARDHRVGGIDIAVHAVIKDIEKRAKPVAASSEVAQVGTISANGDAAIGKMIAQAMQKVGNEGVITVEENKSLETEVDIVEGMQFDRGYLSPYFITNAEKMTAELEDVYVLLHEKKLSGLQSMLPVLEAVVQSGRPLLIIAEDVEGEALATLVVNRLRGGLKVAAVKAPGFGDRRKAMLEDIA
;
A
#
# COMPACT_ATOMS: atom_id res chain seq x y z
N GLN A 1 -18.76 47.31 8.73
CA GLN A 1 -19.92 46.95 9.57
C GLN A 1 -21.23 46.98 8.77
N VAL A 2 -21.43 47.95 7.86
CA VAL A 2 -22.65 48.05 7.03
C VAL A 2 -22.74 47.00 5.93
N LEU A 3 -21.61 46.51 5.41
CA LEU A 3 -21.59 45.46 4.38
C LEU A 3 -21.93 44.04 4.92
N GLY A 4 -21.78 43.81 6.22
CA GLY A 4 -22.12 42.54 6.85
C GLY A 4 -23.63 42.35 7.02
N GLU A 5 -24.35 43.37 7.38
CA GLU A 5 -25.81 43.32 7.59
C GLU A 5 -26.60 43.18 6.28
N GLU A 6 -26.14 43.79 5.18
CA GLU A 6 -26.79 43.63 3.85
C GLU A 6 -26.61 42.20 3.28
N VAL A 7 -25.50 41.56 3.54
CA VAL A 7 -25.26 40.16 3.08
C VAL A 7 -26.12 39.18 3.90
N GLU A 8 -26.27 39.42 5.19
CA GLU A 8 -27.12 38.58 6.04
C GLU A 8 -28.61 38.73 5.67
N LEU A 9 -29.06 39.95 5.37
CA LEU A 9 -30.43 40.20 4.93
C LEU A 9 -30.73 39.63 3.54
N LEU A 10 -29.75 39.60 2.62
CA LEU A 10 -29.89 38.96 1.30
C LEU A 10 -29.90 37.45 1.40
N LEU A 11 -29.18 36.86 2.34
CA LEU A 11 -29.21 35.42 2.62
C LEU A 11 -30.56 35.01 3.25
N GLU A 12 -31.12 35.79 4.17
CA GLU A 12 -32.45 35.54 4.75
C GLU A 12 -33.56 35.70 3.71
N LEU A 13 -33.50 36.71 2.81
CA LEU A 13 -34.47 36.88 1.73
C LEU A 13 -34.37 35.78 0.66
N HIS A 14 -33.21 35.21 0.41
CA HIS A 14 -33.04 34.06 -0.49
C HIS A 14 -33.62 32.78 0.12
N PHE A 15 -33.55 32.63 1.43
CA PHE A 15 -34.11 31.51 2.17
C PHE A 15 -35.64 31.53 2.20
N LEU A 16 -36.26 32.71 2.19
CA LEU A 16 -37.71 32.87 2.20
C LEU A 16 -38.41 32.55 0.86
N HIS A 17 -37.62 32.55 -0.26
CA HIS A 17 -38.13 32.25 -1.61
C HIS A 17 -37.75 30.86 -2.13
N ALA A 18 -37.06 30.06 -1.31
CA ALA A 18 -36.70 28.69 -1.70
C ALA A 18 -37.96 27.81 -1.76
N ASP A 19 -38.11 27.13 -2.89
CA ASP A 19 -39.19 26.13 -3.12
C ASP A 19 -39.30 25.16 -1.93
N PRO A 20 -40.50 24.81 -1.46
CA PRO A 20 -40.68 23.83 -0.39
C PRO A 20 -39.91 22.52 -0.59
N LEU A 21 -39.71 22.09 -1.84
CA LEU A 21 -38.92 20.92 -2.19
C LEU A 21 -37.42 21.12 -1.93
N GLN A 22 -36.86 22.29 -2.20
CA GLN A 22 -35.45 22.61 -1.91
C GLN A 22 -35.20 22.69 -0.40
N ARG A 23 -36.13 23.27 0.37
CA ARG A 23 -36.04 23.29 1.84
C ARG A 23 -36.10 21.89 2.46
N HIS A 24 -36.95 21.03 1.92
CA HIS A 24 -37.04 19.64 2.39
C HIS A 24 -35.76 18.85 2.02
N ALA A 25 -35.22 19.02 0.82
CA ALA A 25 -33.98 18.39 0.41
C ALA A 25 -32.79 18.85 1.28
N GLN A 26 -32.72 20.13 1.63
CA GLN A 26 -31.69 20.68 2.50
C GLN A 26 -31.77 20.15 3.93
N GLN A 27 -33.00 20.08 4.50
CA GLN A 27 -33.21 19.47 5.82
C GLN A 27 -32.86 17.98 5.87
N VAL A 28 -33.13 17.25 4.79
CA VAL A 28 -32.75 15.82 4.67
C VAL A 28 -31.22 15.67 4.57
N ALA A 29 -30.55 16.55 3.83
CA ALA A 29 -29.08 16.57 3.71
C ALA A 29 -28.42 16.89 5.07
N GLU A 30 -28.87 17.92 5.78
CA GLU A 30 -28.37 18.29 7.11
C GLU A 30 -28.61 17.16 8.14
N ALA A 31 -29.80 16.53 8.13
CA ALA A 31 -30.09 15.39 8.99
C ALA A 31 -29.22 14.16 8.66
N ARG A 32 -28.81 14.00 7.40
CA ARG A 32 -27.90 12.94 6.95
C ARG A 32 -26.47 13.20 7.42
N ASP A 33 -26.00 14.44 7.30
CA ASP A 33 -24.66 14.83 7.77
C ASP A 33 -24.53 14.70 9.29
N HIS A 34 -25.56 15.07 10.05
CA HIS A 34 -25.57 14.85 11.51
C HIS A 34 -25.56 13.38 11.91
N ARG A 35 -26.22 12.49 11.14
CA ARG A 35 -26.15 11.03 11.37
C ARG A 35 -24.80 10.45 11.06
N VAL A 36 -24.19 10.85 9.96
CA VAL A 36 -22.83 10.40 9.58
C VAL A 36 -21.83 10.86 10.64
N GLY A 37 -21.85 12.12 11.04
CA GLY A 37 -21.00 12.62 12.11
C GLY A 37 -21.20 11.92 13.45
N GLY A 38 -22.46 11.54 13.79
CA GLY A 38 -22.76 10.76 15.01
C GLY A 38 -22.21 9.34 14.95
N ILE A 39 -22.23 8.69 13.81
CA ILE A 39 -21.63 7.37 13.59
C ILE A 39 -20.12 7.44 13.75
N ASP A 40 -19.46 8.41 13.13
CA ASP A 40 -18.03 8.59 13.19
C ASP A 40 -17.54 8.85 14.64
N ILE A 41 -18.25 9.69 15.38
CA ILE A 41 -17.95 9.93 16.81
C ILE A 41 -18.10 8.64 17.61
N ALA A 42 -19.14 7.84 17.38
CA ALA A 42 -19.35 6.58 18.06
C ALA A 42 -18.26 5.57 17.70
N VAL A 43 -17.89 5.44 16.44
CA VAL A 43 -16.80 4.57 15.96
C VAL A 43 -15.47 4.96 16.64
N HIS A 44 -15.11 6.24 16.65
CA HIS A 44 -13.90 6.71 17.32
C HIS A 44 -13.90 6.42 18.83
N ALA A 45 -15.05 6.59 19.49
CA ALA A 45 -15.17 6.30 20.91
C ALA A 45 -14.99 4.80 21.19
N VAL A 46 -15.54 3.92 20.35
CA VAL A 46 -15.41 2.46 20.47
C VAL A 46 -13.96 2.04 20.20
N ILE A 47 -13.34 2.54 19.13
CA ILE A 47 -11.92 2.26 18.80
C ILE A 47 -11.03 2.64 19.99
N LYS A 48 -11.19 3.84 20.53
CA LYS A 48 -10.40 4.32 21.68
C LYS A 48 -10.60 3.47 22.95
N ASP A 49 -11.78 2.90 23.16
CA ASP A 49 -12.04 1.99 24.28
C ASP A 49 -11.42 0.61 24.03
N ILE A 50 -11.49 0.09 22.81
CA ILE A 50 -10.83 -1.15 22.40
C ILE A 50 -9.31 -1.03 22.56
N GLU A 51 -8.70 0.04 22.08
CA GLU A 51 -7.26 0.31 22.22
C GLU A 51 -6.80 0.29 23.68
N LYS A 52 -7.59 0.88 24.61
CA LYS A 52 -7.29 0.87 26.04
C LYS A 52 -7.34 -0.52 26.67
N ARG A 53 -8.16 -1.41 26.14
CA ARG A 53 -8.35 -2.78 26.64
C ARG A 53 -7.48 -3.79 25.90
N ALA A 54 -6.94 -3.43 24.74
CA ALA A 54 -6.08 -4.29 23.95
C ALA A 54 -4.82 -4.66 24.74
N LYS A 55 -4.46 -5.93 24.68
CA LYS A 55 -3.20 -6.44 25.21
C LYS A 55 -2.27 -6.74 24.04
N PRO A 56 -1.01 -6.29 24.10
CA PRO A 56 -0.04 -6.65 23.08
C PRO A 56 0.18 -8.17 23.10
N VAL A 57 0.17 -8.76 21.90
CA VAL A 57 0.43 -10.19 21.70
C VAL A 57 1.94 -10.40 21.71
N ALA A 58 2.45 -11.17 22.67
CA ALA A 58 3.88 -11.42 22.83
C ALA A 58 4.24 -12.91 22.75
N ALA A 59 3.36 -13.79 23.20
CA ALA A 59 3.62 -15.22 23.24
C ALA A 59 3.12 -15.95 21.98
N SER A 60 3.89 -16.95 21.51
CA SER A 60 3.50 -17.78 20.35
C SER A 60 2.14 -18.48 20.53
N SER A 61 1.76 -18.80 21.77
CA SER A 61 0.44 -19.35 22.08
C SER A 61 -0.70 -18.34 21.86
N GLU A 62 -0.45 -17.07 22.12
CA GLU A 62 -1.42 -16.00 21.87
C GLU A 62 -1.56 -15.74 20.37
N VAL A 63 -0.45 -15.78 19.62
CA VAL A 63 -0.47 -15.73 18.14
C VAL A 63 -1.32 -16.87 17.59
N ALA A 64 -1.14 -18.10 18.11
CA ALA A 64 -1.94 -19.25 17.67
C ALA A 64 -3.44 -19.07 17.98
N GLN A 65 -3.79 -18.47 19.13
CA GLN A 65 -5.19 -18.18 19.47
C GLN A 65 -5.81 -17.15 18.52
N VAL A 66 -5.11 -16.05 18.24
CA VAL A 66 -5.56 -15.04 17.28
C VAL A 66 -5.69 -15.63 15.89
N GLY A 67 -4.70 -16.40 15.44
CA GLY A 67 -4.74 -17.12 14.17
C GLY A 67 -5.91 -18.09 14.07
N THR A 68 -6.20 -18.82 15.14
CA THR A 68 -7.35 -19.75 15.22
C THR A 68 -8.68 -18.99 15.07
N ILE A 69 -8.83 -17.85 15.74
CA ILE A 69 -10.02 -17.01 15.62
C ILE A 69 -10.18 -16.48 14.20
N SER A 70 -9.11 -15.98 13.60
CA SER A 70 -9.09 -15.48 12.22
C SER A 70 -9.40 -16.57 11.18
N ALA A 71 -8.98 -17.81 11.46
CA ALA A 71 -9.26 -19.01 10.66
C ALA A 71 -10.63 -19.65 10.99
N ASN A 72 -11.58 -18.91 11.53
CA ASN A 72 -12.93 -19.36 11.87
C ASN A 72 -12.96 -20.57 12.81
N GLY A 73 -12.01 -20.65 13.74
CA GLY A 73 -11.92 -21.70 14.76
C GLY A 73 -10.99 -22.85 14.39
N ASP A 74 -10.33 -22.84 13.25
CA ASP A 74 -9.38 -23.86 12.84
C ASP A 74 -8.04 -23.72 13.62
N ALA A 75 -7.85 -24.62 14.59
CA ALA A 75 -6.66 -24.63 15.43
C ALA A 75 -5.40 -25.13 14.68
N ALA A 76 -5.55 -25.87 13.59
CA ALA A 76 -4.41 -26.32 12.80
C ALA A 76 -3.80 -25.15 12.04
N ILE A 77 -4.63 -24.34 11.40
CA ILE A 77 -4.22 -23.10 10.73
C ILE A 77 -3.62 -22.12 11.74
N GLY A 78 -4.26 -21.92 12.91
CA GLY A 78 -3.75 -21.06 13.96
C GLY A 78 -2.34 -21.44 14.45
N LYS A 79 -2.07 -22.73 14.62
CA LYS A 79 -0.74 -23.23 14.97
C LYS A 79 0.28 -23.03 13.85
N MET A 80 -0.13 -23.21 12.61
CA MET A 80 0.71 -23.02 11.43
C MET A 80 1.14 -21.56 11.29
N ILE A 81 0.23 -20.61 11.48
CA ILE A 81 0.51 -19.19 11.52
C ILE A 81 1.51 -18.85 12.66
N ALA A 82 1.29 -19.40 13.86
CA ALA A 82 2.19 -19.15 14.97
C ALA A 82 3.60 -19.72 14.73
N GLN A 83 3.72 -20.87 14.07
CA GLN A 83 5.01 -21.44 13.67
C GLN A 83 5.71 -20.59 12.60
N ALA A 84 4.97 -20.11 11.61
CA ALA A 84 5.49 -19.19 10.60
C ALA A 84 6.02 -17.92 11.25
N MET A 85 5.22 -17.27 12.12
CA MET A 85 5.58 -16.05 12.84
C MET A 85 6.82 -16.25 13.74
N GLN A 86 6.97 -17.42 14.36
CA GLN A 86 8.12 -17.75 15.17
C GLN A 86 9.42 -17.83 14.35
N LYS A 87 9.34 -18.21 13.08
CA LYS A 87 10.49 -18.32 12.17
C LYS A 87 10.85 -17.00 11.50
N VAL A 88 9.84 -16.23 11.07
CA VAL A 88 10.08 -14.93 10.38
C VAL A 88 10.24 -13.75 11.34
N GLY A 89 9.81 -13.90 12.61
CA GLY A 89 9.85 -12.82 13.60
C GLY A 89 8.64 -11.89 13.54
N ASN A 90 8.61 -10.90 14.44
CA ASN A 90 7.47 -9.97 14.56
C ASN A 90 7.35 -9.00 13.38
N GLU A 91 8.45 -8.76 12.68
CA GLU A 91 8.50 -7.89 11.49
C GLU A 91 8.22 -8.67 10.19
N GLY A 92 7.99 -10.00 10.29
CA GLY A 92 7.75 -10.84 9.14
C GLY A 92 6.33 -10.68 8.58
N VAL A 93 6.23 -10.68 7.25
CA VAL A 93 4.96 -10.63 6.52
C VAL A 93 4.50 -12.04 6.18
N ILE A 94 3.25 -12.37 6.50
CA ILE A 94 2.62 -13.66 6.17
C ILE A 94 1.59 -13.42 5.06
N THR A 95 1.81 -14.03 3.90
CA THR A 95 0.86 -14.04 2.79
C THR A 95 0.19 -15.40 2.68
N VAL A 96 -1.06 -15.43 2.23
CA VAL A 96 -1.82 -16.67 1.98
C VAL A 96 -2.13 -16.71 0.49
N GLU A 97 -1.69 -17.79 -0.17
CA GLU A 97 -1.88 -18.01 -1.59
C GLU A 97 -2.51 -19.38 -1.84
N GLU A 98 -3.21 -19.53 -2.96
CA GLU A 98 -3.73 -20.84 -3.36
C GLU A 98 -2.58 -21.74 -3.81
N ASN A 99 -2.46 -22.92 -3.20
CA ASN A 99 -1.48 -23.92 -3.61
C ASN A 99 -2.06 -24.82 -4.72
N LYS A 100 -1.19 -25.35 -5.56
CA LYS A 100 -1.56 -26.36 -6.58
C LYS A 100 -1.76 -27.76 -5.99
N SER A 101 -1.29 -27.99 -4.77
CA SER A 101 -1.47 -29.24 -4.01
C SER A 101 -2.74 -29.17 -3.15
N LEU A 102 -3.25 -30.35 -2.74
CA LEU A 102 -4.38 -30.46 -1.80
C LEU A 102 -3.96 -30.26 -0.34
N GLU A 103 -2.67 -30.22 -0.07
CA GLU A 103 -2.12 -30.04 1.28
C GLU A 103 -1.74 -28.58 1.50
N THR A 104 -1.97 -28.10 2.73
CA THR A 104 -1.53 -26.78 3.14
C THR A 104 -0.06 -26.83 3.56
N GLU A 105 0.77 -26.09 2.88
CA GLU A 105 2.21 -26.00 3.12
C GLU A 105 2.59 -24.62 3.60
N VAL A 106 3.68 -24.50 4.36
CA VAL A 106 4.27 -23.24 4.81
C VAL A 106 5.65 -23.11 4.19
N ASP A 107 5.77 -22.22 3.22
CA ASP A 107 7.05 -21.84 2.65
C ASP A 107 7.59 -20.58 3.35
N ILE A 108 8.87 -20.63 3.70
CA ILE A 108 9.56 -19.51 4.33
C ILE A 108 10.61 -18.99 3.37
N VAL A 109 10.47 -17.72 3.01
CA VAL A 109 11.37 -17.01 2.09
C VAL A 109 12.12 -15.97 2.90
N GLU A 110 13.41 -15.86 2.72
CA GLU A 110 14.18 -14.73 3.22
C GLU A 110 13.92 -13.53 2.29
N GLY A 111 13.35 -12.46 2.83
CA GLY A 111 12.87 -11.32 2.07
C GLY A 111 11.38 -11.41 1.74
N MET A 112 10.92 -10.69 0.74
CA MET A 112 9.53 -10.60 0.32
C MET A 112 9.35 -11.14 -1.11
N GLN A 113 8.45 -12.12 -1.27
CA GLN A 113 8.03 -12.59 -2.58
C GLN A 113 6.69 -11.94 -2.97
N PHE A 114 6.57 -11.45 -4.20
CA PHE A 114 5.34 -10.92 -4.76
C PHE A 114 5.19 -11.26 -6.24
N ASP A 115 3.96 -11.22 -6.75
CA ASP A 115 3.53 -11.77 -8.03
C ASP A 115 3.84 -10.90 -9.26
N ARG A 116 4.61 -9.83 -9.10
CA ARG A 116 4.93 -8.88 -10.17
C ARG A 116 6.37 -9.04 -10.64
N GLY A 117 6.53 -9.27 -11.92
CA GLY A 117 7.85 -9.35 -12.57
C GLY A 117 8.34 -8.00 -13.10
N TYR A 118 9.47 -8.05 -13.81
CA TYR A 118 10.07 -6.88 -14.45
C TYR A 118 9.15 -6.24 -15.51
N LEU A 119 9.21 -4.91 -15.61
CA LEU A 119 8.37 -4.12 -16.52
C LEU A 119 8.80 -4.21 -17.98
N SER A 120 10.04 -4.61 -18.25
CA SER A 120 10.57 -4.71 -19.60
C SER A 120 11.53 -5.90 -19.70
N PRO A 121 11.43 -6.70 -20.79
CA PRO A 121 12.37 -7.78 -21.07
C PRO A 121 13.83 -7.33 -21.18
N TYR A 122 14.05 -6.06 -21.47
CA TYR A 122 15.40 -5.49 -21.52
C TYR A 122 16.10 -5.41 -20.17
N PHE A 123 15.40 -5.64 -19.05
CA PHE A 123 16.00 -5.73 -17.72
C PHE A 123 16.59 -7.10 -17.38
N ILE A 124 16.38 -8.11 -18.22
CA ILE A 124 16.88 -9.47 -18.03
C ILE A 124 18.39 -9.48 -17.96
N THR A 125 18.95 -10.13 -16.94
CA THR A 125 20.39 -10.34 -16.79
C THR A 125 20.82 -11.72 -17.28
N ASN A 126 19.94 -12.72 -17.15
CA ASN A 126 20.16 -14.09 -17.62
C ASN A 126 19.11 -14.45 -18.69
N ALA A 127 19.56 -14.49 -19.95
CA ALA A 127 18.67 -14.77 -21.09
C ALA A 127 18.18 -16.22 -21.15
N GLU A 128 18.95 -17.18 -20.65
CA GLU A 128 18.54 -18.61 -20.65
C GLU A 128 17.40 -18.87 -19.66
N LYS A 129 17.49 -18.28 -18.47
CA LYS A 129 16.48 -18.42 -17.42
C LYS A 129 15.38 -17.35 -17.49
N MET A 130 15.53 -16.34 -18.33
CA MET A 130 14.64 -15.17 -18.41
C MET A 130 14.48 -14.46 -17.06
N THR A 131 15.56 -14.38 -16.28
CA THR A 131 15.59 -13.76 -14.95
C THR A 131 16.40 -12.47 -14.93
N ALA A 132 16.03 -11.56 -14.03
CA ALA A 132 16.80 -10.38 -13.68
C ALA A 132 17.34 -10.57 -12.26
N GLU A 133 18.62 -10.85 -12.14
CA GLU A 133 19.33 -11.05 -10.87
C GLU A 133 20.21 -9.82 -10.61
N LEU A 134 20.04 -9.20 -9.45
CA LEU A 134 20.80 -8.03 -9.03
C LEU A 134 21.33 -8.28 -7.61
N GLU A 135 22.64 -8.11 -7.41
CA GLU A 135 23.28 -8.28 -6.12
C GLU A 135 23.68 -6.92 -5.54
N ASP A 136 23.63 -6.76 -4.23
CA ASP A 136 23.99 -5.52 -3.50
C ASP A 136 23.31 -4.27 -4.09
N VAL A 137 22.01 -4.36 -4.27
CA VAL A 137 21.19 -3.42 -5.02
C VAL A 137 20.72 -2.24 -4.16
N TYR A 138 20.68 -1.03 -4.74
CA TYR A 138 19.88 0.05 -4.18
C TYR A 138 18.42 -0.16 -4.54
N VAL A 139 17.52 0.03 -3.59
CA VAL A 139 16.06 -0.10 -3.80
C VAL A 139 15.43 1.28 -3.75
N LEU A 140 14.74 1.67 -4.84
CA LEU A 140 13.92 2.87 -4.90
C LEU A 140 12.46 2.48 -4.81
N LEU A 141 11.82 2.85 -3.70
CA LEU A 141 10.38 2.66 -3.48
C LEU A 141 9.62 3.93 -3.83
N HIS A 142 8.56 3.80 -4.62
CA HIS A 142 7.71 4.93 -5.00
C HIS A 142 6.23 4.52 -5.07
N GLU A 143 5.37 5.24 -4.36
CA GLU A 143 3.93 4.91 -4.30
C GLU A 143 3.19 5.15 -5.62
N LYS A 144 3.63 6.13 -6.42
CA LYS A 144 2.94 6.61 -7.62
C LYS A 144 3.62 6.11 -8.88
N LYS A 145 3.00 6.41 -10.01
CA LYS A 145 3.60 6.17 -11.34
C LYS A 145 4.78 7.08 -11.59
N LEU A 146 5.81 6.52 -12.19
CA LEU A 146 6.98 7.23 -12.69
C LEU A 146 6.91 7.33 -14.21
N SER A 147 6.53 8.50 -14.73
CA SER A 147 6.43 8.75 -16.18
C SER A 147 7.50 9.73 -16.69
N GLY A 148 7.91 10.68 -15.84
CA GLY A 148 8.90 11.69 -16.17
C GLY A 148 10.28 11.39 -15.58
N LEU A 149 11.34 11.79 -16.26
CA LEU A 149 12.72 11.55 -15.87
C LEU A 149 13.22 12.53 -14.79
N GLN A 150 12.71 13.75 -14.77
CA GLN A 150 13.21 14.87 -13.95
C GLN A 150 13.34 14.54 -12.44
N SER A 151 12.33 13.86 -11.88
CA SER A 151 12.33 13.47 -10.47
C SER A 151 13.32 12.36 -10.14
N MET A 152 13.72 11.58 -11.12
CA MET A 152 14.62 10.44 -10.98
C MET A 152 16.09 10.79 -11.23
N LEU A 153 16.38 11.87 -11.95
CA LEU A 153 17.75 12.24 -12.34
C LEU A 153 18.75 12.24 -11.17
N PRO A 154 18.47 12.88 -10.03
CA PRO A 154 19.43 12.91 -8.92
C PRO A 154 19.75 11.52 -8.38
N VAL A 155 18.75 10.64 -8.33
CA VAL A 155 18.92 9.26 -7.86
C VAL A 155 19.73 8.46 -8.88
N LEU A 156 19.43 8.58 -10.17
CA LEU A 156 20.16 7.88 -11.23
C LEU A 156 21.61 8.31 -11.30
N GLU A 157 21.91 9.60 -11.16
CA GLU A 157 23.27 10.12 -11.11
C GLU A 157 24.06 9.55 -9.92
N ALA A 158 23.46 9.52 -8.72
CA ALA A 158 24.09 8.94 -7.55
C ALA A 158 24.35 7.43 -7.71
N VAL A 159 23.41 6.70 -8.31
CA VAL A 159 23.54 5.27 -8.59
C VAL A 159 24.66 5.01 -9.60
N VAL A 160 24.72 5.78 -10.68
CA VAL A 160 25.81 5.67 -11.66
C VAL A 160 27.19 5.94 -11.03
N GLN A 161 27.29 6.95 -10.17
CA GLN A 161 28.53 7.28 -9.47
C GLN A 161 28.96 6.16 -8.50
N SER A 162 28.01 5.48 -7.86
CA SER A 162 28.31 4.38 -6.93
C SER A 162 28.69 3.08 -7.63
N GLY A 163 28.29 2.91 -8.90
CA GLY A 163 28.50 1.67 -9.67
C GLY A 163 27.63 0.49 -9.23
N ARG A 164 26.75 0.67 -8.22
CA ARG A 164 25.83 -0.37 -7.72
C ARG A 164 24.58 -0.46 -8.57
N PRO A 165 23.93 -1.63 -8.63
CA PRO A 165 22.67 -1.76 -9.34
C PRO A 165 21.52 -1.02 -8.63
N LEU A 166 20.45 -0.72 -9.37
CA LEU A 166 19.23 -0.10 -8.87
C LEU A 166 18.02 -0.97 -9.19
N LEU A 167 17.22 -1.29 -8.18
CA LEU A 167 15.88 -1.86 -8.33
C LEU A 167 14.84 -0.77 -8.03
N ILE A 168 13.95 -0.52 -8.98
CA ILE A 168 12.85 0.43 -8.82
C ILE A 168 11.56 -0.35 -8.60
N ILE A 169 10.88 -0.11 -7.50
CA ILE A 169 9.58 -0.68 -7.17
C ILE A 169 8.59 0.48 -7.10
N ALA A 170 7.73 0.62 -8.09
CA ALA A 170 6.79 1.71 -8.21
C ALA A 170 5.41 1.20 -8.65
N GLU A 171 4.36 2.03 -8.49
CA GLU A 171 3.04 1.69 -9.02
C GLU A 171 3.11 1.29 -10.50
N ASP A 172 3.81 2.08 -11.29
CA ASP A 172 4.17 1.79 -12.67
C ASP A 172 5.38 2.64 -13.06
N VAL A 173 6.16 2.18 -14.06
CA VAL A 173 7.19 2.98 -14.71
C VAL A 173 6.89 2.97 -16.20
N GLU A 174 6.54 4.11 -16.75
CA GLU A 174 6.05 4.23 -18.11
C GLU A 174 6.66 5.44 -18.85
N GLY A 175 6.39 5.55 -20.15
CA GLY A 175 6.76 6.70 -20.96
C GLY A 175 8.27 6.96 -21.03
N GLU A 176 8.67 8.21 -20.86
CA GLU A 176 10.04 8.67 -20.94
C GLU A 176 10.95 8.02 -19.88
N ALA A 177 10.43 7.82 -18.66
CA ALA A 177 11.16 7.18 -17.58
C ALA A 177 11.60 5.76 -17.96
N LEU A 178 10.65 4.92 -18.39
CA LEU A 178 10.95 3.55 -18.81
C LEU A 178 11.92 3.50 -19.98
N ALA A 179 11.67 4.32 -21.01
CA ALA A 179 12.51 4.37 -22.21
C ALA A 179 13.96 4.74 -21.86
N THR A 180 14.14 5.71 -20.98
CA THR A 180 15.48 6.15 -20.54
C THR A 180 16.19 5.06 -19.74
N LEU A 181 15.51 4.39 -18.82
CA LEU A 181 16.07 3.27 -18.06
C LEU A 181 16.55 2.14 -18.99
N VAL A 182 15.71 1.76 -19.95
CA VAL A 182 16.03 0.73 -20.95
C VAL A 182 17.24 1.13 -21.81
N VAL A 183 17.26 2.35 -22.33
CA VAL A 183 18.39 2.83 -23.15
C VAL A 183 19.70 2.84 -22.38
N ASN A 184 19.71 3.35 -21.13
CA ASN A 184 20.90 3.37 -20.30
C ASN A 184 21.36 1.96 -19.88
N ARG A 185 20.41 1.06 -19.64
CA ARG A 185 20.69 -0.35 -19.40
C ARG A 185 21.39 -1.02 -20.58
N LEU A 186 20.84 -0.82 -21.81
CA LEU A 186 21.40 -1.37 -23.06
C LEU A 186 22.78 -0.81 -23.40
N ARG A 187 23.03 0.45 -23.07
CA ARG A 187 24.34 1.09 -23.23
C ARG A 187 25.36 0.65 -22.19
N GLY A 188 24.97 -0.14 -21.21
CA GLY A 188 25.84 -0.58 -20.12
C GLY A 188 26.18 0.49 -19.09
N GLY A 189 25.58 1.67 -19.17
CA GLY A 189 25.82 2.79 -18.27
C GLY A 189 25.10 2.65 -16.91
N LEU A 190 24.05 1.83 -16.83
CA LEU A 190 23.25 1.66 -15.62
C LEU A 190 22.82 0.20 -15.47
N LYS A 191 23.10 -0.41 -14.33
CA LYS A 191 22.54 -1.70 -13.97
C LYS A 191 21.21 -1.46 -13.24
N VAL A 192 20.09 -1.63 -13.93
CA VAL A 192 18.76 -1.30 -13.39
C VAL A 192 17.73 -2.36 -13.78
N ALA A 193 16.79 -2.58 -12.87
CA ALA A 193 15.54 -3.25 -13.15
C ALA A 193 14.39 -2.44 -12.52
N ALA A 194 13.21 -2.52 -13.12
CA ALA A 194 11.99 -1.91 -12.61
C ALA A 194 10.87 -2.93 -12.57
N VAL A 195 10.15 -2.97 -11.45
CA VAL A 195 9.01 -3.85 -11.22
C VAL A 195 7.81 -3.05 -10.71
N LYS A 196 6.62 -3.59 -10.91
CA LYS A 196 5.40 -3.01 -10.30
C LYS A 196 5.34 -3.34 -8.82
N ALA A 197 4.98 -2.32 -8.03
CA ALA A 197 4.69 -2.52 -6.62
C ALA A 197 3.51 -3.48 -6.42
N PRO A 198 3.59 -4.38 -5.43
CA PRO A 198 2.51 -5.28 -5.10
C PRO A 198 1.31 -4.54 -4.50
N GLY A 199 0.12 -5.11 -4.64
CA GLY A 199 -1.12 -4.56 -4.08
C GLY A 199 -1.68 -3.35 -4.84
N PHE A 200 -2.79 -2.81 -4.30
CA PHE A 200 -3.53 -1.67 -4.84
C PHE A 200 -3.95 -0.73 -3.72
N GLY A 201 -4.05 0.58 -4.02
CA GLY A 201 -4.49 1.58 -3.07
C GLY A 201 -3.69 1.57 -1.76
N ASP A 202 -4.36 1.66 -0.62
CA ASP A 202 -3.73 1.70 0.71
C ASP A 202 -2.92 0.43 1.03
N ARG A 203 -3.34 -0.73 0.50
CA ARG A 203 -2.58 -1.97 0.66
C ARG A 203 -1.21 -1.90 -0.02
N ARG A 204 -1.10 -1.23 -1.18
CA ARG A 204 0.19 -1.02 -1.84
C ARG A 204 1.15 -0.22 -0.96
N LYS A 205 0.63 0.84 -0.32
CA LYS A 205 1.42 1.67 0.58
C LYS A 205 1.97 0.84 1.74
N ALA A 206 1.13 0.06 2.41
CA ALA A 206 1.54 -0.83 3.48
C ALA A 206 2.61 -1.84 3.02
N MET A 207 2.44 -2.46 1.85
CA MET A 207 3.42 -3.40 1.29
C MET A 207 4.75 -2.72 0.91
N LEU A 208 4.74 -1.48 0.46
CA LEU A 208 5.97 -0.72 0.23
C LEU A 208 6.66 -0.34 1.54
N GLU A 209 5.92 -0.06 2.60
CA GLU A 209 6.44 0.16 3.95
C GLU A 209 7.05 -1.14 4.52
N ASP A 210 6.47 -2.30 4.25
CA ASP A 210 7.04 -3.61 4.63
C ASP A 210 8.35 -3.95 3.90
N ILE A 211 8.55 -3.41 2.68
CA ILE A 211 9.79 -3.60 1.91
C ILE A 211 10.90 -2.63 2.38
N ALA A 212 10.53 -1.47 2.94
CA ALA A 212 11.45 -0.39 3.32
C ALA A 212 12.24 -0.73 4.58
#